data_2ccd410f6ef4a0af81406f05351ca27d
#
_entry.id   2ccd410f6ef4a0af81406f05351ca27d
#
_cell.length_a   1.000
_cell.length_b   1.000
_cell.length_c   1.000
_cell.angle_alpha   90.00
_cell.angle_beta   90.00
_cell.angle_gamma   90.00
#
_symmetry.space_group_name_H-M   'P 1'
#
loop_
_entity.id
_entity.type
_entity.pdbx_description
1 polymer ?
#
loop_
_entity_poly.entity_id
_entity_poly.type
_entity_poly.pdbx_seq_one_letter_code
_entity_poly.pdbx_strand_id
1 'polypeptide(L)'
;MQVFVKCVPSAFKHGITEENIRHAILNWKYDDIFEDELDKHLLIGFDSNANLLEIIYNVIDERNLKVFHAMKCRDAFLPLLKI
;
A
#
# COMPACT_ATOMS: atom_id res chain seq x y z
N MET A 1 15.30 4.78 -10.87
CA MET A 1 15.63 3.77 -9.85
C MET A 1 14.51 2.76 -9.76
N GLN A 2 14.83 1.49 -9.81
CA GLN A 2 13.83 0.43 -9.78
C GLN A 2 13.55 -0.01 -8.33
N VAL A 3 12.27 -0.13 -8.01
CA VAL A 3 11.83 -0.61 -6.69
C VAL A 3 11.19 -1.98 -6.87
N PHE A 4 11.60 -2.92 -6.03
CA PHE A 4 11.06 -4.28 -6.04
C PHE A 4 9.99 -4.40 -4.95
N VAL A 5 8.82 -4.87 -5.34
CA VAL A 5 7.69 -5.05 -4.44
C VAL A 5 7.43 -6.54 -4.29
N LYS A 6 7.59 -7.03 -3.06
CA LYS A 6 7.26 -8.42 -2.73
C LYS A 6 5.95 -8.44 -1.94
N CYS A 7 4.98 -9.23 -2.38
CA CYS A 7 3.73 -9.41 -1.67
C CYS A 7 3.76 -10.77 -0.97
N VAL A 8 3.62 -10.77 0.35
CA VAL A 8 3.53 -12.02 1.10
C VAL A 8 2.07 -12.51 1.12
N PRO A 9 1.81 -13.79 1.45
CA PRO A 9 0.45 -14.33 1.36
C PRO A 9 -0.63 -13.51 2.06
N SER A 10 -0.34 -12.90 3.22
CA SER A 10 -1.32 -12.09 3.94
C SER A 10 -1.79 -10.87 3.15
N ALA A 11 -1.00 -10.40 2.18
CA ALA A 11 -1.39 -9.27 1.33
C ALA A 11 -2.61 -9.60 0.47
N PHE A 12 -2.88 -10.87 0.23
CA PHE A 12 -3.97 -11.31 -0.63
C PHE A 12 -5.24 -11.72 0.12
N LYS A 13 -5.23 -11.58 1.44
CA LYS A 13 -6.34 -12.03 2.30
C LYS A 13 -7.68 -11.41 1.93
N HIS A 14 -7.69 -10.19 1.46
CA HIS A 14 -8.91 -9.45 1.12
C HIS A 14 -9.23 -9.47 -0.38
N GLY A 15 -8.57 -10.34 -1.14
CA GLY A 15 -8.90 -10.54 -2.56
C GLY A 15 -8.32 -9.51 -3.52
N ILE A 16 -7.42 -8.65 -3.06
CA ILE A 16 -6.74 -7.70 -3.95
C ILE A 16 -5.63 -8.45 -4.70
N THR A 17 -5.55 -8.26 -6.02
CA THR A 17 -4.52 -8.91 -6.84
C THR A 17 -3.19 -8.21 -6.72
N GLU A 18 -2.11 -8.94 -7.00
CA GLU A 18 -0.78 -8.33 -7.00
C GLU A 18 -0.70 -7.18 -8.02
N GLU A 19 -1.32 -7.34 -9.19
CA GLU A 19 -1.36 -6.30 -10.21
C GLU A 19 -1.96 -5.00 -9.65
N ASN A 20 -3.07 -5.10 -8.94
CA ASN A 20 -3.72 -3.92 -8.37
C ASN A 20 -2.94 -3.34 -7.20
N ILE A 21 -2.26 -4.17 -6.41
CA ILE A 21 -1.36 -3.68 -5.37
C ILE A 21 -0.25 -2.83 -5.99
N ARG A 22 0.39 -3.33 -7.05
CA ARG A 22 1.45 -2.61 -7.75
C ARG A 22 0.94 -1.32 -8.36
N HIS A 23 -0.25 -1.36 -8.96
CA HIS A 23 -0.87 -0.18 -9.56
C HIS A 23 -1.11 0.90 -8.52
N ALA A 24 -1.63 0.53 -7.35
CA ALA A 24 -1.90 1.48 -6.27
C ALA A 24 -0.60 2.09 -5.73
N ILE A 25 0.46 1.31 -5.64
CA ILE A 25 1.77 1.83 -5.21
C ILE A 25 2.30 2.86 -6.20
N LEU A 26 2.16 2.60 -7.50
CA LEU A 26 2.59 3.55 -8.54
C LEU A 26 1.73 4.79 -8.60
N ASN A 27 0.48 4.71 -8.16
CA ASN A 27 -0.49 5.80 -8.19
C ASN A 27 -0.89 6.22 -6.78
N TRP A 28 0.09 6.27 -5.89
CA TRP A 28 -0.16 6.62 -4.50
C TRP A 28 -0.59 8.07 -4.34
N LYS A 29 -1.45 8.31 -3.35
CA LYS A 29 -1.91 9.63 -2.95
C LYS A 29 -1.48 9.98 -1.54
N TYR A 30 -1.20 8.98 -0.72
CA TYR A 30 -0.71 9.13 0.64
C TYR A 30 0.26 7.99 0.93
N ASP A 31 1.37 8.31 1.56
CA ASP A 31 2.37 7.32 1.97
C ASP A 31 3.17 7.90 3.13
N ASP A 32 3.02 7.31 4.31
CA ASP A 32 3.74 7.77 5.49
C ASP A 32 3.91 6.64 6.49
N ILE A 33 4.76 6.88 7.48
CA ILE A 33 4.99 5.96 8.60
C ILE A 33 3.67 5.67 9.30
N PHE A 34 3.47 4.43 9.68
CA PHE A 34 2.25 3.95 10.30
C PHE A 34 2.53 3.38 11.68
N GLU A 35 1.71 3.79 12.67
CA GLU A 35 1.79 3.31 14.06
C GLU A 35 3.17 3.56 14.69
N ASP A 36 3.82 4.67 14.34
CA ASP A 36 5.13 5.07 14.88
C ASP A 36 6.25 4.05 14.68
N GLU A 37 6.08 3.13 13.71
CA GLU A 37 7.11 2.18 13.34
C GLU A 37 7.84 2.67 12.09
N LEU A 38 9.14 2.99 12.21
CA LEU A 38 9.90 3.64 11.15
C LEU A 38 9.89 2.89 9.81
N ASP A 39 9.89 1.55 9.87
CA ASP A 39 9.93 0.75 8.64
C ASP A 39 8.55 0.35 8.13
N LYS A 40 7.50 0.67 8.87
CA LYS A 40 6.13 0.30 8.52
C LYS A 40 5.39 1.50 7.96
N HIS A 41 4.83 1.35 6.77
CA HIS A 41 4.16 2.44 6.06
C HIS A 41 2.72 2.08 5.73
N LEU A 42 1.85 3.08 5.81
CA LEU A 42 0.51 3.03 5.23
C LEU A 42 0.53 3.84 3.94
N LEU A 43 0.13 3.20 2.86
CA LEU A 43 0.00 3.84 1.56
C LEU A 43 -1.45 3.76 1.10
N ILE A 44 -1.97 4.84 0.56
CA ILE A 44 -3.29 4.86 -0.06
C ILE A 44 -3.10 5.23 -1.52
N GLY A 45 -3.62 4.42 -2.42
CA GLY A 45 -3.46 4.65 -3.85
C GLY A 45 -4.60 4.03 -4.64
N PHE A 46 -4.70 4.41 -5.91
CA PHE A 46 -5.75 3.92 -6.79
C PHE A 46 -5.34 2.64 -7.51
N ASP A 47 -6.23 1.64 -7.53
CA ASP A 47 -6.06 0.48 -8.39
C ASP A 47 -6.41 0.84 -9.84
N SER A 48 -6.36 -0.16 -10.75
CA SER A 48 -6.61 0.07 -12.17
C SER A 48 -8.05 0.45 -12.49
N ASN A 49 -8.97 0.25 -11.55
CA ASN A 49 -10.39 0.59 -11.70
C ASN A 49 -10.78 1.85 -10.92
N ALA A 50 -9.79 2.64 -10.51
CA ALA A 50 -9.98 3.87 -9.74
C ALA A 50 -10.59 3.64 -8.34
N ASN A 51 -10.42 2.45 -7.77
CA ASN A 51 -10.77 2.19 -6.39
C ASN A 51 -9.59 2.53 -5.49
N LEU A 52 -9.86 3.19 -4.37
CA LEU A 52 -8.82 3.46 -3.39
C LEU A 52 -8.52 2.20 -2.59
N LEU A 53 -7.25 1.85 -2.51
CA LEU A 53 -6.75 0.75 -1.70
C LEU A 53 -5.90 1.29 -0.57
N GLU A 54 -5.98 0.62 0.59
CA GLU A 54 -5.01 0.82 1.67
C GLU A 54 -4.01 -0.32 1.62
N ILE A 55 -2.74 0.02 1.67
CA ILE A 55 -1.64 -0.94 1.59
C ILE A 55 -0.71 -0.68 2.75
N ILE A 56 -0.36 -1.73 3.48
CA ILE A 56 0.64 -1.63 4.54
C ILE A 56 1.85 -2.44 4.10
N TYR A 57 3.01 -1.80 4.14
CA TYR A 57 4.24 -2.44 3.72
C TYR A 57 5.38 -2.08 4.66
N ASN A 58 6.40 -2.93 4.66
CA ASN A 58 7.65 -2.66 5.34
C ASN A 58 8.70 -2.27 4.32
N VAL A 59 9.52 -1.29 4.67
CA VAL A 59 10.72 -0.95 3.91
C VAL A 59 11.81 -1.91 4.35
N ILE A 60 12.29 -2.74 3.43
CA ILE A 60 13.36 -3.70 3.72
C ILE A 60 14.70 -3.03 3.52
N ASP A 61 14.86 -2.32 2.40
CA ASP A 61 16.03 -1.50 2.09
C ASP A 61 15.65 -0.46 1.04
N GLU A 62 16.62 0.25 0.49
CA GLU A 62 16.38 1.36 -0.45
C GLU A 62 15.58 0.97 -1.68
N ARG A 63 15.54 -0.32 -2.04
CA ARG A 63 14.92 -0.79 -3.27
C ARG A 63 13.86 -1.86 -3.06
N ASN A 64 13.70 -2.36 -1.84
CA ASN A 64 12.82 -3.50 -1.58
C ASN A 64 11.74 -3.15 -0.59
N LEU A 65 10.49 -3.35 -0.99
CA LEU A 65 9.31 -3.21 -0.17
C LEU A 65 8.66 -4.58 0.01
N LYS A 66 8.10 -4.80 1.19
CA LYS A 66 7.39 -6.05 1.50
C LYS A 66 5.96 -5.70 1.91
N VAL A 67 5.01 -6.01 1.03
CA VAL A 67 3.59 -5.76 1.28
C VAL A 67 3.00 -6.94 2.03
N PHE A 68 2.35 -6.67 3.16
CA PHE A 68 1.70 -7.71 3.94
C PHE A 68 0.21 -7.44 4.20
N HIS A 69 -0.33 -6.32 3.73
CA HIS A 69 -1.74 -6.01 3.87
C HIS A 69 -2.18 -5.15 2.69
N ALA A 70 -3.31 -5.51 2.09
CA ALA A 70 -3.95 -4.72 1.03
C ALA A 70 -5.45 -4.97 1.07
N MET A 71 -6.23 -3.90 1.08
CA MET A 71 -7.68 -3.99 1.01
C MET A 71 -8.26 -2.68 0.53
N LYS A 72 -9.56 -2.66 0.25
CA LYS A 72 -10.26 -1.42 -0.07
C LYS A 72 -10.08 -0.45 1.10
N CYS A 73 -9.74 0.80 0.77
CA CYS A 73 -9.46 1.81 1.80
C CYS A 73 -10.67 2.02 2.70
N ARG A 74 -10.46 1.87 4.00
CA ARG A 74 -11.51 2.09 5.00
C ARG A 74 -11.73 3.57 5.23
N ASP A 75 -12.96 3.93 5.58
CA ASP A 75 -13.35 5.33 5.80
C ASP A 75 -12.48 6.03 6.85
N ALA A 76 -11.99 5.28 7.83
CA ALA A 76 -11.13 5.83 8.87
C ALA A 76 -9.85 6.48 8.33
N PHE A 77 -9.38 6.04 7.15
CA PHE A 77 -8.16 6.57 6.54
C PHE A 77 -8.40 7.66 5.50
N LEU A 78 -9.64 7.85 5.05
CA LEU A 78 -9.94 8.86 4.03
C LEU A 78 -9.51 10.26 4.42
N PRO A 79 -9.63 10.70 5.70
CA PRO A 79 -9.17 12.03 6.08
C PRO A 79 -7.69 12.30 5.83
N LEU A 80 -6.86 11.24 5.75
CA LEU A 80 -5.44 11.39 5.47
C LEU A 80 -5.17 11.95 4.07
N LEU A 81 -6.11 11.80 3.16
CA LEU A 81 -5.98 12.31 1.79
C LEU A 81 -6.08 13.83 1.71
N LYS A 82 -6.64 14.47 2.71
CA LYS A 82 -6.78 15.93 2.78
C LYS A 82 -7.38 16.55 1.52
N ILE A 83 -8.44 15.95 1.06
CA ILE A 83 -9.15 16.46 -0.12
C ILE A 83 -10.04 17.62 0.29
#